data_35df22bfdba1afed0d30d49281e1477e
#
_entry.id   35df22bfdba1afed0d30d49281e1477e
#
_cell.length_a   1.000
_cell.length_b   1.000
_cell.length_c   1.000
_cell.angle_alpha   90.00
_cell.angle_beta   90.00
_cell.angle_gamma   90.00
#
_symmetry.space_group_name_H-M   'P 1'
#
loop_
_entity.id
_entity.type
_entity.pdbx_description
1 polymer ?
#
loop_
_entity_poly.entity_id
_entity_poly.type
_entity_poly.pdbx_seq_one_letter_code
_entity_poly.pdbx_strand_id
1 'polypeptide(L)'
;MKNKRLSFRLLIGLSLTALCVWCIATAVAWTVVKKEAKDVFNAQQVLFAERLATSDLKNVLLDENANFPRGGFKPQKRHYDNDALAFAIFSNKGERLLTDGDNGDKFIFQNKTGFSKAHILDDDDEWLIYWQPVGKGELVIAVGQELEYREELVNKMVFSQTGIWFAGLPVLLLVAFIVIYRALKPINRLSQNVQARRPGDVSLLEADDVPTEILPLVQNLNQFFTRTGEQLERERRFVSDAAHELRSPLAALRIQTEVAQLAGDDAQTRETALSHL
;
A
#
# COMPACT_ATOMS: atom_id res chain seq x y z
N MET A 1 -28.70 2.32 -8.22
CA MET A 1 -27.25 2.21 -7.89
C MET A 1 -26.64 3.61 -8.02
N LYS A 2 -26.26 4.25 -6.89
CA LYS A 2 -25.66 5.60 -6.90
C LYS A 2 -24.39 5.58 -7.73
N ASN A 3 -24.30 6.38 -8.78
CA ASN A 3 -23.10 6.61 -9.57
C ASN A 3 -21.99 7.15 -8.65
N LYS A 4 -21.18 6.25 -8.11
CA LYS A 4 -19.97 6.66 -7.38
C LYS A 4 -19.05 7.32 -8.39
N ARG A 5 -18.58 8.54 -8.06
CA ARG A 5 -17.68 9.32 -8.93
C ARG A 5 -16.51 8.45 -9.38
N LEU A 6 -16.12 8.55 -10.64
CA LEU A 6 -15.01 7.80 -11.24
C LEU A 6 -13.73 7.90 -10.39
N SER A 7 -13.47 9.10 -9.86
CA SER A 7 -12.39 9.38 -8.91
C SER A 7 -12.39 8.45 -7.69
N PHE A 8 -13.57 8.17 -7.13
CA PHE A 8 -13.71 7.31 -5.95
C PHE A 8 -13.43 5.83 -6.28
N ARG A 9 -13.82 5.37 -7.47
CA ARG A 9 -13.54 4.00 -7.93
C ARG A 9 -12.06 3.79 -8.21
N LEU A 10 -11.40 4.76 -8.85
CA LEU A 10 -9.96 4.73 -9.10
C LEU A 10 -9.16 4.79 -7.80
N LEU A 11 -9.55 5.64 -6.86
CA LEU A 11 -8.93 5.74 -5.55
C LEU A 11 -9.01 4.41 -4.79
N ILE A 12 -10.19 3.81 -4.71
CA ILE A 12 -10.37 2.52 -4.03
C ILE A 12 -9.55 1.42 -4.72
N GLY A 13 -9.60 1.35 -6.06
CA GLY A 13 -8.84 0.34 -6.81
C GLY A 13 -7.34 0.47 -6.55
N LEU A 14 -6.79 1.68 -6.69
CA LEU A 14 -5.37 1.93 -6.45
C LEU A 14 -4.97 1.70 -4.99
N SER A 15 -5.80 2.15 -4.03
CA SER A 15 -5.54 1.94 -2.60
C SER A 15 -5.57 0.46 -2.24
N LEU A 16 -6.49 -0.31 -2.80
CA LEU A 16 -6.60 -1.75 -2.55
C LEU A 16 -5.40 -2.50 -3.13
N THR A 17 -4.99 -2.19 -4.36
CA THR A 17 -3.79 -2.81 -4.97
C THR A 17 -2.52 -2.45 -4.21
N ALA A 18 -2.36 -1.18 -3.82
CA ALA A 18 -1.23 -0.75 -3.00
C ALA A 18 -1.19 -1.46 -1.64
N LEU A 19 -2.35 -1.60 -0.99
CA LEU A 19 -2.48 -2.33 0.27
C LEU A 19 -2.12 -3.81 0.11
N CYS A 20 -2.62 -4.48 -0.93
CA CYS A 20 -2.29 -5.87 -1.20
C CYS A 20 -0.78 -6.07 -1.42
N VAL A 21 -0.17 -5.25 -2.26
CA VAL A 21 1.28 -5.32 -2.52
C VAL A 21 2.07 -5.07 -1.24
N TRP A 22 1.65 -4.08 -0.44
CA TRP A 22 2.29 -3.78 0.84
C TRP A 22 2.18 -4.93 1.84
N CYS A 23 0.99 -5.55 1.98
CA CYS A 23 0.80 -6.69 2.86
C CYS A 23 1.69 -7.87 2.46
N ILE A 24 1.77 -8.17 1.15
CA ILE A 24 2.63 -9.25 0.64
C ILE A 24 4.10 -8.92 0.93
N ALA A 25 4.56 -7.71 0.62
CA ALA A 25 5.94 -7.29 0.87
C ALA A 25 6.31 -7.37 2.35
N THR A 26 5.41 -6.92 3.24
CA THR A 26 5.61 -6.97 4.70
C THR A 26 5.66 -8.41 5.20
N ALA A 27 4.79 -9.30 4.72
CA ALA A 27 4.79 -10.70 5.09
C ALA A 27 6.08 -11.41 4.65
N VAL A 28 6.56 -11.13 3.43
CA VAL A 28 7.83 -11.67 2.93
C VAL A 28 9.00 -11.13 3.76
N ALA A 29 9.06 -9.82 4.00
CA ALA A 29 10.11 -9.21 4.81
C ALA A 29 10.14 -9.81 6.23
N TRP A 30 8.99 -10.00 6.85
CA TRP A 30 8.87 -10.63 8.17
C TRP A 30 9.48 -12.04 8.20
N THR A 31 9.14 -12.89 7.23
CA THR A 31 9.65 -14.27 7.18
C THR A 31 11.15 -14.31 6.92
N VAL A 32 11.66 -13.43 6.05
CA VAL A 32 13.10 -13.35 5.73
C VAL A 32 13.90 -12.90 6.95
N VAL A 33 13.49 -11.78 7.58
CA VAL A 33 14.21 -11.25 8.76
C VAL A 33 14.19 -12.26 9.92
N LYS A 34 13.04 -12.91 10.16
CA LYS A 34 12.94 -13.94 11.20
C LYS A 34 13.87 -15.14 10.94
N LYS A 35 14.02 -15.55 9.69
CA LYS A 35 14.93 -16.63 9.32
C LYS A 35 16.39 -16.20 9.49
N GLU A 36 16.75 -15.04 8.95
CA GLU A 36 18.12 -14.51 8.98
C GLU A 36 18.61 -14.30 10.42
N ALA A 37 17.74 -13.75 11.28
CA ALA A 37 18.06 -13.59 12.69
C ALA A 37 18.32 -14.94 13.40
N LYS A 38 17.51 -15.97 13.11
CA LYS A 38 17.75 -17.33 13.64
C LYS A 38 19.09 -17.89 13.20
N ASP A 39 19.44 -17.71 11.93
CA ASP A 39 20.70 -18.20 11.37
C ASP A 39 21.91 -17.49 12.02
N VAL A 40 21.80 -16.19 12.30
CA VAL A 40 22.83 -15.42 13.00
C VAL A 40 23.02 -15.93 14.44
N PHE A 41 21.94 -16.15 15.19
CA PHE A 41 22.04 -16.69 16.55
C PHE A 41 22.64 -18.10 16.57
N ASN A 42 22.27 -18.98 15.62
CA ASN A 42 22.86 -20.31 15.49
C ASN A 42 24.35 -20.20 15.18
N ALA A 43 24.75 -19.33 14.24
CA ALA A 43 26.15 -19.13 13.92
C ALA A 43 26.96 -18.61 15.12
N GLN A 44 26.39 -17.74 15.94
CA GLN A 44 26.98 -17.25 17.18
C GLN A 44 27.28 -18.39 18.15
N GLN A 45 26.31 -19.29 18.38
CA GLN A 45 26.52 -20.46 19.26
C GLN A 45 27.62 -21.37 18.75
N VAL A 46 27.63 -21.65 17.45
CA VAL A 46 28.69 -22.50 16.81
C VAL A 46 30.05 -21.85 16.97
N LEU A 47 30.19 -20.57 16.60
CA LEU A 47 31.45 -19.84 16.72
C LEU A 47 31.95 -19.76 18.17
N PHE A 48 31.05 -19.62 19.13
CA PHE A 48 31.42 -19.60 20.54
C PHE A 48 31.94 -20.99 21.01
N ALA A 49 31.24 -22.05 20.59
CA ALA A 49 31.67 -23.42 20.88
C ALA A 49 33.02 -23.72 20.23
N GLU A 50 33.25 -23.30 18.98
CA GLU A 50 34.56 -23.48 18.29
C GLU A 50 35.67 -22.71 18.99
N ARG A 51 35.43 -21.49 19.46
CA ARG A 51 36.43 -20.74 20.24
C ARG A 51 36.78 -21.43 21.56
N LEU A 52 35.80 -21.97 22.26
CA LEU A 52 36.06 -22.78 23.46
C LEU A 52 36.85 -24.06 23.13
N ALA A 53 36.52 -24.71 22.01
CA ALA A 53 37.20 -25.93 21.57
C ALA A 53 38.66 -25.68 21.19
N THR A 54 39.02 -24.53 20.65
CA THR A 54 40.37 -24.17 20.21
C THR A 54 41.19 -23.44 21.29
N SER A 55 40.59 -23.11 22.42
CA SER A 55 41.29 -22.49 23.54
C SER A 55 42.19 -23.49 24.28
N ASP A 56 43.26 -23.03 24.96
CA ASP A 56 44.12 -23.84 25.80
C ASP A 56 43.43 -24.51 27.00
N LEU A 57 42.19 -24.18 27.23
CA LEU A 57 41.28 -24.77 28.22
C LEU A 57 41.25 -26.32 28.12
N LYS A 58 41.37 -26.87 26.90
CA LYS A 58 41.42 -28.31 26.67
C LYS A 58 42.60 -28.97 27.37
N ASN A 59 43.78 -28.42 27.22
CA ASN A 59 45.01 -28.96 27.83
C ASN A 59 44.97 -28.81 29.36
N VAL A 60 44.38 -27.70 29.84
CA VAL A 60 44.23 -27.41 31.26
C VAL A 60 43.18 -28.31 31.90
N LEU A 61 42.03 -28.57 31.25
CA LEU A 61 40.95 -29.44 31.77
C LEU A 61 41.30 -30.94 31.77
N LEU A 62 42.23 -31.38 30.92
CA LEU A 62 42.70 -32.78 30.86
C LEU A 62 43.91 -33.03 31.70
N ASP A 63 44.52 -32.01 32.35
CA ASP A 63 45.66 -32.18 33.26
C ASP A 63 45.14 -32.61 34.65
N GLU A 64 45.42 -33.90 35.02
CA GLU A 64 45.03 -34.47 36.32
C GLU A 64 45.58 -33.71 37.55
N ASN A 65 46.61 -32.88 37.36
CA ASN A 65 47.23 -32.07 38.41
C ASN A 65 46.74 -30.62 38.49
N ALA A 66 45.84 -30.20 37.61
CA ALA A 66 45.31 -28.86 37.61
C ALA A 66 44.30 -28.67 38.75
N ASN A 67 44.72 -27.97 39.79
CA ASN A 67 43.85 -27.55 40.91
C ASN A 67 42.91 -26.44 40.45
N PHE A 68 41.79 -26.80 39.86
CA PHE A 68 40.73 -25.82 39.56
C PHE A 68 40.03 -25.40 40.83
N PRO A 69 39.80 -24.07 41.04
CA PRO A 69 38.87 -23.65 42.04
C PRO A 69 37.49 -24.23 41.66
N ARG A 70 36.93 -25.09 42.49
CA ARG A 70 35.55 -25.61 42.38
C ARG A 70 34.54 -24.48 42.63
N GLY A 71 34.57 -23.47 41.81
CA GLY A 71 33.65 -22.34 41.82
C GLY A 71 33.83 -21.66 40.50
N GLY A 72 32.85 -21.80 39.64
CA GLY A 72 32.84 -21.33 38.26
C GLY A 72 33.48 -19.95 38.08
N PHE A 73 34.02 -19.73 36.93
CA PHE A 73 34.51 -18.41 36.51
C PHE A 73 33.37 -17.43 36.68
N LYS A 74 33.38 -16.65 37.79
CA LYS A 74 32.40 -15.58 37.98
C LYS A 74 32.77 -14.47 37.04
N PRO A 75 32.15 -14.33 35.88
CA PRO A 75 32.34 -13.15 35.04
C PRO A 75 31.94 -11.95 35.84
N GLN A 76 32.76 -10.94 35.85
CA GLN A 76 32.43 -9.65 36.44
C GLN A 76 31.05 -9.21 35.87
N LYS A 77 30.04 -9.01 36.75
CA LYS A 77 28.68 -8.60 36.39
C LYS A 77 28.74 -7.39 35.46
N ARG A 78 28.85 -7.64 34.18
CA ARG A 78 28.53 -6.65 33.15
C ARG A 78 27.05 -6.77 32.88
N HIS A 79 26.39 -5.67 32.63
CA HIS A 79 24.96 -5.50 32.36
C HIS A 79 24.49 -6.20 31.06
N TYR A 80 24.88 -7.45 30.89
CA TYR A 80 24.34 -8.34 29.83
C TYR A 80 23.42 -9.31 30.54
N ASP A 81 22.20 -9.45 30.04
CA ASP A 81 21.24 -10.44 30.52
C ASP A 81 21.89 -11.81 30.54
N ASN A 82 21.86 -12.48 31.69
CA ASN A 82 22.46 -13.80 31.89
C ASN A 82 21.86 -14.88 30.97
N ASP A 83 20.72 -14.57 30.35
CA ASP A 83 19.96 -15.44 29.45
C ASP A 83 20.47 -15.40 27.99
N ALA A 84 21.42 -14.51 27.69
CA ALA A 84 21.91 -14.29 26.33
C ALA A 84 22.72 -15.48 25.77
N LEU A 85 23.55 -16.13 26.58
CA LEU A 85 24.35 -17.27 26.17
C LEU A 85 24.93 -17.98 27.42
N ALA A 86 24.66 -19.27 27.54
CA ALA A 86 25.17 -20.11 28.59
C ALA A 86 26.05 -21.20 28.01
N PHE A 87 27.06 -21.68 28.76
CA PHE A 87 27.89 -22.79 28.33
C PHE A 87 28.23 -23.73 29.46
N ALA A 88 28.46 -24.99 29.08
CA ALA A 88 29.01 -26.01 29.93
C ALA A 88 29.97 -26.94 29.16
N ILE A 89 31.01 -27.38 29.80
CA ILE A 89 31.96 -28.38 29.27
C ILE A 89 31.82 -29.66 30.10
N PHE A 90 31.56 -30.74 29.42
CA PHE A 90 31.39 -32.07 30.02
C PHE A 90 32.48 -33.02 29.60
N SER A 91 32.79 -33.95 30.47
CA SER A 91 33.53 -35.20 30.12
C SER A 91 32.62 -36.07 29.24
N ASN A 92 33.19 -37.01 28.50
CA ASN A 92 32.44 -38.05 27.76
C ASN A 92 31.54 -38.92 28.66
N LYS A 93 31.82 -38.95 29.96
CA LYS A 93 31.00 -39.64 30.97
C LYS A 93 29.83 -38.83 31.50
N GLY A 94 29.71 -37.58 31.05
CA GLY A 94 28.67 -36.65 31.50
C GLY A 94 29.02 -35.87 32.77
N GLU A 95 30.27 -35.97 33.26
CA GLU A 95 30.73 -35.17 34.38
C GLU A 95 30.96 -33.73 33.93
N ARG A 96 30.41 -32.77 34.65
CA ARG A 96 30.54 -31.33 34.39
C ARG A 96 31.91 -30.85 34.86
N LEU A 97 32.71 -30.33 33.94
CA LEU A 97 34.09 -29.90 34.21
C LEU A 97 34.19 -28.37 34.37
N LEU A 98 33.50 -27.62 33.55
CA LEU A 98 33.48 -26.15 33.56
C LEU A 98 32.12 -25.60 33.12
N THR A 99 31.72 -24.48 33.70
CA THR A 99 30.49 -23.78 33.31
C THR A 99 30.67 -22.27 33.41
N ASP A 100 29.68 -21.52 32.93
CA ASP A 100 29.59 -20.07 33.15
C ASP A 100 29.25 -19.69 34.60
N GLY A 101 28.87 -20.65 35.44
CA GLY A 101 28.52 -20.42 36.85
C GLY A 101 27.09 -19.91 37.04
N ASP A 102 26.22 -20.03 36.05
CA ASP A 102 24.83 -19.65 36.07
C ASP A 102 23.93 -20.70 35.35
N ASN A 103 23.34 -20.35 34.20
CA ASN A 103 22.43 -21.27 33.49
C ASN A 103 23.16 -22.52 32.92
N GLY A 104 24.43 -22.40 32.59
CA GLY A 104 25.22 -23.56 32.19
C GLY A 104 25.35 -24.63 33.26
N ASP A 105 25.23 -24.28 34.55
CA ASP A 105 25.20 -25.25 35.66
C ASP A 105 23.94 -26.11 35.64
N LYS A 106 22.90 -25.66 35.00
CA LYS A 106 21.61 -26.35 34.93
C LYS A 106 21.50 -27.26 33.69
N PHE A 107 22.52 -27.27 32.79
CA PHE A 107 22.48 -28.11 31.60
C PHE A 107 22.55 -29.60 31.93
N ILE A 108 21.64 -30.37 31.33
CA ILE A 108 21.61 -31.82 31.45
C ILE A 108 22.42 -32.40 30.27
N PHE A 109 23.48 -33.16 30.57
CA PHE A 109 24.33 -33.76 29.54
C PHE A 109 23.52 -34.60 28.55
N GLN A 110 23.76 -34.38 27.27
CA GLN A 110 23.26 -35.21 26.17
C GLN A 110 24.40 -35.59 25.26
N ASN A 111 24.55 -36.89 25.03
CA ASN A 111 25.54 -37.38 24.08
C ASN A 111 25.02 -37.23 22.65
N LYS A 112 24.96 -35.97 22.19
CA LYS A 112 24.49 -35.58 20.87
C LYS A 112 25.50 -34.63 20.22
N THR A 113 25.42 -34.48 18.90
CA THR A 113 26.21 -33.50 18.13
C THR A 113 25.25 -32.60 17.38
N GLY A 114 25.53 -31.28 17.39
CA GLY A 114 24.67 -30.29 16.73
C GLY A 114 23.61 -29.70 17.66
N PHE A 115 22.60 -29.07 17.10
CA PHE A 115 21.56 -28.41 17.85
C PHE A 115 20.51 -29.36 18.40
N SER A 116 20.13 -29.18 19.66
CA SER A 116 19.00 -29.86 20.26
C SER A 116 18.22 -28.91 21.16
N LYS A 117 16.92 -29.10 21.23
CA LYS A 117 16.05 -28.44 22.21
C LYS A 117 16.04 -29.26 23.48
N ALA A 118 16.12 -28.59 24.61
CA ALA A 118 16.05 -29.19 25.93
C ALA A 118 15.53 -28.19 26.96
N HIS A 119 14.95 -28.72 28.04
CA HIS A 119 14.74 -27.96 29.26
C HIS A 119 15.97 -28.09 30.13
N ILE A 120 16.29 -27.04 30.86
CA ILE A 120 17.38 -27.07 31.86
C ILE A 120 16.80 -27.37 33.24
N LEU A 121 17.65 -27.68 34.20
CA LEU A 121 17.23 -27.96 35.56
C LEU A 121 16.64 -26.70 36.21
N ASP A 122 15.53 -26.85 36.93
CA ASP A 122 14.86 -25.79 37.66
C ASP A 122 14.35 -24.59 36.79
N ASP A 123 14.10 -24.86 35.51
CA ASP A 123 13.59 -23.86 34.57
C ASP A 123 12.64 -24.54 33.58
N ASP A 124 11.46 -23.99 33.42
CA ASP A 124 10.44 -24.51 32.50
C ASP A 124 10.66 -24.03 31.06
N ASP A 125 11.60 -23.10 30.85
CA ASP A 125 11.86 -22.53 29.55
C ASP A 125 12.63 -23.48 28.62
N GLU A 126 12.30 -23.42 27.33
CA GLU A 126 12.90 -24.25 26.30
C GLU A 126 14.21 -23.61 25.83
N TRP A 127 15.31 -24.34 25.90
CA TRP A 127 16.64 -23.93 25.50
C TRP A 127 17.04 -24.58 24.18
N LEU A 128 17.70 -23.84 23.30
CA LEU A 128 18.40 -24.39 22.13
C LEU A 128 19.87 -24.54 22.46
N ILE A 129 20.33 -25.78 22.58
CA ILE A 129 21.69 -26.10 22.97
C ILE A 129 22.44 -26.70 21.77
N TYR A 130 23.60 -26.15 21.46
CA TYR A 130 24.55 -26.70 20.49
C TYR A 130 25.61 -27.55 21.19
N TRP A 131 25.72 -28.79 20.77
CA TRP A 131 26.64 -29.78 21.34
C TRP A 131 27.79 -30.03 20.37
N GLN A 132 29.01 -29.81 20.83
CA GLN A 132 30.23 -30.01 20.04
C GLN A 132 31.22 -30.93 20.78
N PRO A 133 31.41 -32.19 20.30
CA PRO A 133 32.47 -33.06 20.78
C PRO A 133 33.86 -32.53 20.39
N VAL A 134 34.81 -32.57 21.34
CA VAL A 134 36.20 -32.11 21.16
C VAL A 134 37.17 -33.19 21.62
N GLY A 135 38.39 -33.21 21.06
CA GLY A 135 39.43 -34.13 21.52
C GLY A 135 39.10 -35.60 21.27
N LYS A 136 38.67 -35.98 20.06
CA LYS A 136 38.20 -37.32 19.72
C LYS A 136 37.02 -37.82 20.59
N GLY A 137 36.24 -36.88 21.14
CA GLY A 137 35.09 -37.19 21.97
C GLY A 137 35.37 -37.29 23.47
N GLU A 138 36.56 -36.90 23.93
CA GLU A 138 36.90 -36.86 25.35
C GLU A 138 36.15 -35.79 26.13
N LEU A 139 35.87 -34.69 25.44
CA LEU A 139 35.10 -33.53 25.97
C LEU A 139 33.91 -33.23 25.09
N VAL A 140 32.88 -32.72 25.68
CA VAL A 140 31.69 -32.21 24.97
C VAL A 140 31.41 -30.80 25.46
N ILE A 141 31.44 -29.85 24.54
CA ILE A 141 31.06 -28.45 24.79
C ILE A 141 29.60 -28.30 24.48
N ALA A 142 28.85 -27.75 25.42
CA ALA A 142 27.46 -27.37 25.27
C ALA A 142 27.35 -25.85 25.32
N VAL A 143 26.74 -25.22 24.32
CA VAL A 143 26.45 -23.80 24.28
C VAL A 143 24.95 -23.62 24.05
N GLY A 144 24.29 -23.03 25.01
CA GLY A 144 22.84 -22.90 25.00
C GLY A 144 22.39 -21.44 25.00
N GLN A 145 21.20 -21.24 24.49
CA GLN A 145 20.48 -19.97 24.54
C GLN A 145 19.00 -20.25 24.72
N GLU A 146 18.35 -19.50 25.58
CA GLU A 146 16.91 -19.57 25.82
C GLU A 146 16.14 -19.18 24.57
N LEU A 147 15.13 -19.95 24.20
CA LEU A 147 14.35 -19.73 22.98
C LEU A 147 13.42 -18.52 23.12
N GLU A 148 12.85 -18.30 24.30
CA GLU A 148 11.98 -17.15 24.53
C GLU A 148 12.73 -15.84 24.40
N TYR A 149 13.91 -15.74 25.02
CA TYR A 149 14.81 -14.59 24.87
C TYR A 149 15.18 -14.32 23.40
N ARG A 150 15.51 -15.39 22.64
CA ARG A 150 15.79 -15.27 21.20
C ARG A 150 14.57 -14.75 20.42
N GLU A 151 13.38 -15.27 20.73
CA GLU A 151 12.15 -14.83 20.04
C GLU A 151 11.81 -13.39 20.37
N GLU A 152 12.02 -12.95 21.61
CA GLU A 152 11.85 -11.56 22.00
C GLU A 152 12.79 -10.62 21.22
N LEU A 153 14.09 -10.96 21.17
CA LEU A 153 15.06 -10.17 20.42
C LEU A 153 14.74 -10.12 18.92
N VAL A 154 14.38 -11.25 18.32
CA VAL A 154 13.96 -11.33 16.92
C VAL A 154 12.74 -10.45 16.67
N ASN A 155 11.73 -10.54 17.53
CA ASN A 155 10.53 -9.75 17.42
C ASN A 155 10.85 -8.26 17.55
N LYS A 156 11.70 -7.88 18.50
CA LYS A 156 12.13 -6.47 18.68
C LYS A 156 12.89 -5.95 17.46
N MET A 157 13.77 -6.74 16.85
CA MET A 157 14.47 -6.41 15.61
C MET A 157 13.48 -6.25 14.45
N VAL A 158 12.55 -7.18 14.29
CA VAL A 158 11.53 -7.12 13.24
C VAL A 158 10.63 -5.90 13.42
N PHE A 159 10.16 -5.62 14.63
CA PHE A 159 9.33 -4.44 14.89
C PHE A 159 10.07 -3.12 14.64
N SER A 160 11.33 -3.03 15.01
CA SER A 160 12.12 -1.81 14.78
C SER A 160 12.31 -1.52 13.29
N GLN A 161 12.52 -2.55 12.48
CA GLN A 161 12.67 -2.41 11.03
C GLN A 161 11.32 -2.22 10.31
N THR A 162 10.27 -2.91 10.76
CA THR A 162 8.95 -2.85 10.11
C THR A 162 8.19 -1.57 10.47
N GLY A 163 8.52 -0.91 11.58
CA GLY A 163 7.87 0.35 11.99
C GLY A 163 7.90 1.44 10.93
N ILE A 164 8.99 1.54 10.19
CA ILE A 164 9.14 2.50 9.06
C ILE A 164 8.13 2.21 7.94
N TRP A 165 7.84 0.95 7.66
CA TRP A 165 6.88 0.55 6.64
C TRP A 165 5.43 0.92 7.01
N PHE A 166 5.09 0.87 8.30
CA PHE A 166 3.76 1.30 8.77
C PHE A 166 3.54 2.80 8.59
N ALA A 167 4.59 3.61 8.70
CA ALA A 167 4.51 5.04 8.41
C ALA A 167 4.46 5.33 6.89
N GLY A 168 5.13 4.52 6.08
CA GLY A 168 5.21 4.68 4.63
C GLY A 168 3.88 4.51 3.90
N LEU A 169 3.04 3.56 4.32
CA LEU A 169 1.75 3.30 3.68
C LEU A 169 0.78 4.51 3.72
N PRO A 170 0.51 5.14 4.88
CA PRO A 170 -0.33 6.34 4.93
C PRO A 170 0.19 7.49 4.08
N VAL A 171 1.51 7.69 4.06
CA VAL A 171 2.15 8.72 3.23
C VAL A 171 1.93 8.42 1.75
N LEU A 172 2.15 7.19 1.30
CA LEU A 172 1.92 6.77 -0.08
C LEU A 172 0.45 6.99 -0.50
N LEU A 173 -0.50 6.59 0.35
CA LEU A 173 -1.93 6.77 0.09
C LEU A 173 -2.32 8.25 0.04
N LEU A 174 -1.76 9.08 0.92
CA LEU A 174 -1.97 10.53 0.92
C LEU A 174 -1.46 11.17 -0.37
N VAL A 175 -0.24 10.83 -0.79
CA VAL A 175 0.34 11.33 -2.05
C VAL A 175 -0.50 10.89 -3.24
N ALA A 176 -0.88 9.62 -3.31
CA ALA A 176 -1.74 9.09 -4.37
C ALA A 176 -3.09 9.82 -4.41
N PHE A 177 -3.70 10.08 -3.25
CA PHE A 177 -4.93 10.87 -3.15
C PHE A 177 -4.78 12.28 -3.72
N ILE A 178 -3.71 12.99 -3.33
CA ILE A 178 -3.44 14.36 -3.80
C ILE A 178 -3.23 14.38 -5.33
N VAL A 179 -2.44 13.43 -5.86
CA VAL A 179 -2.16 13.32 -7.29
C VAL A 179 -3.45 13.06 -8.09
N ILE A 180 -4.25 12.07 -7.69
CA ILE A 180 -5.50 11.73 -8.36
C ILE A 180 -6.49 12.89 -8.28
N TYR A 181 -6.60 13.53 -7.11
CA TYR A 181 -7.50 14.68 -6.94
C TYR A 181 -7.12 15.84 -7.86
N ARG A 182 -5.83 16.15 -7.98
CA ARG A 182 -5.34 17.19 -8.89
C ARG A 182 -5.52 16.82 -10.36
N ALA A 183 -5.21 15.58 -10.73
CA ALA A 183 -5.35 15.10 -12.11
C ALA A 183 -6.81 15.12 -12.61
N LEU A 184 -7.77 14.86 -11.73
CA LEU A 184 -9.20 14.86 -12.09
C LEU A 184 -9.90 16.22 -11.95
N LYS A 185 -9.25 17.22 -11.35
CA LYS A 185 -9.82 18.56 -11.17
C LYS A 185 -10.20 19.23 -12.50
N PRO A 186 -9.39 19.22 -13.56
CA PRO A 186 -9.75 19.81 -14.87
C PRO A 186 -10.99 19.15 -15.48
N ILE A 187 -11.11 17.82 -15.39
CA ILE A 187 -12.28 17.09 -15.93
C ILE A 187 -13.57 17.53 -15.22
N ASN A 188 -13.51 17.64 -13.89
CA ASN A 188 -14.67 18.10 -13.11
C ASN A 188 -15.05 19.53 -13.46
N ARG A 189 -14.08 20.44 -13.66
CA ARG A 189 -14.32 21.83 -14.11
C ARG A 189 -14.97 21.85 -15.49
N LEU A 190 -14.43 21.09 -16.45
CA LEU A 190 -15.00 20.99 -17.79
C LEU A 190 -16.46 20.50 -17.76
N SER A 191 -16.74 19.46 -16.98
CA SER A 191 -18.10 18.93 -16.79
C SER A 191 -19.04 19.97 -16.20
N GLN A 192 -18.59 20.72 -15.18
CA GLN A 192 -19.39 21.80 -14.58
C GLN A 192 -19.64 22.95 -15.55
N ASN A 193 -18.63 23.37 -16.34
CA ASN A 193 -18.78 24.41 -17.33
C ASN A 193 -19.80 24.04 -18.40
N VAL A 194 -19.76 22.78 -18.88
CA VAL A 194 -20.75 22.30 -19.86
C VAL A 194 -22.16 22.23 -19.24
N GLN A 195 -22.26 21.75 -18.00
CA GLN A 195 -23.55 21.58 -17.31
C GLN A 195 -24.20 22.92 -16.92
N ALA A 196 -23.41 23.94 -16.64
CA ALA A 196 -23.89 25.27 -16.25
C ALA A 196 -24.35 26.13 -17.46
N ARG A 197 -24.13 25.66 -18.70
CA ARG A 197 -24.54 26.41 -19.90
C ARG A 197 -26.04 26.52 -20.03
N ARG A 198 -26.48 27.67 -20.51
CA ARG A 198 -27.86 27.89 -20.84
C ARG A 198 -28.24 27.20 -22.16
N PRO A 199 -29.50 26.81 -22.36
CA PRO A 199 -29.97 26.33 -23.67
C PRO A 199 -29.64 27.34 -24.77
N GLY A 200 -28.95 26.88 -25.83
CA GLY A 200 -28.53 27.74 -26.93
C GLY A 200 -27.18 28.45 -26.76
N ASP A 201 -26.47 28.25 -25.64
CA ASP A 201 -25.12 28.76 -25.48
C ASP A 201 -24.10 27.80 -26.20
N VAL A 202 -23.60 28.25 -27.33
CA VAL A 202 -22.66 27.55 -28.21
C VAL A 202 -21.26 28.14 -28.13
N SER A 203 -20.92 28.88 -27.08
CA SER A 203 -19.58 29.42 -26.87
C SER A 203 -18.54 28.30 -26.77
N LEU A 204 -17.30 28.56 -27.24
CA LEU A 204 -16.25 27.58 -27.21
C LEU A 204 -15.75 27.36 -25.78
N LEU A 205 -15.29 26.13 -25.52
CA LEU A 205 -14.64 25.76 -24.25
C LEU A 205 -13.17 26.16 -24.30
N GLU A 206 -12.69 26.81 -23.24
CA GLU A 206 -11.27 27.13 -23.10
C GLU A 206 -10.46 25.85 -22.84
N ALA A 207 -9.28 25.75 -23.50
CA ALA A 207 -8.42 24.59 -23.48
C ALA A 207 -7.12 24.82 -22.66
N ASP A 208 -6.95 25.99 -22.04
CA ASP A 208 -5.66 26.42 -21.46
C ASP A 208 -5.18 25.58 -20.26
N ASP A 209 -6.09 24.95 -19.52
CA ASP A 209 -5.81 24.17 -18.31
C ASP A 209 -6.14 22.66 -18.49
N VAL A 210 -6.28 22.18 -19.71
CA VAL A 210 -6.76 20.83 -19.99
C VAL A 210 -5.58 19.90 -20.28
N PRO A 211 -5.47 18.71 -19.63
CA PRO A 211 -4.48 17.70 -19.94
C PRO A 211 -4.53 17.30 -21.43
N THR A 212 -3.36 17.00 -21.99
CA THR A 212 -3.22 16.62 -23.41
C THR A 212 -4.07 15.44 -23.82
N GLU A 213 -4.32 14.51 -22.90
CA GLU A 213 -5.14 13.33 -23.12
C GLU A 213 -6.63 13.66 -23.32
N ILE A 214 -7.08 14.82 -22.83
CA ILE A 214 -8.48 15.26 -22.89
C ILE A 214 -8.66 16.35 -23.97
N LEU A 215 -7.59 16.94 -24.45
CA LEU A 215 -7.62 17.97 -25.48
C LEU A 215 -8.43 17.54 -26.72
N PRO A 216 -8.32 16.33 -27.27
CA PRO A 216 -9.15 15.88 -28.39
C PRO A 216 -10.65 15.92 -28.10
N LEU A 217 -11.05 15.59 -26.84
CA LEU A 217 -12.45 15.66 -26.42
C LEU A 217 -12.96 17.11 -26.42
N VAL A 218 -12.16 18.06 -25.92
CA VAL A 218 -12.50 19.48 -25.93
C VAL A 218 -12.64 20.01 -27.35
N GLN A 219 -11.74 19.62 -28.25
CA GLN A 219 -11.80 19.98 -29.66
C GLN A 219 -13.07 19.45 -30.35
N ASN A 220 -13.41 18.18 -30.11
CA ASN A 220 -14.65 17.59 -30.64
C ASN A 220 -15.91 18.28 -30.11
N LEU A 221 -15.92 18.63 -28.82
CA LEU A 221 -17.02 19.41 -28.23
C LEU A 221 -17.12 20.80 -28.83
N ASN A 222 -16.00 21.49 -29.03
CA ASN A 222 -15.99 22.81 -29.66
C ASN A 222 -16.51 22.74 -31.11
N GLN A 223 -16.10 21.72 -31.87
CA GLN A 223 -16.61 21.51 -33.22
C GLN A 223 -18.13 21.24 -33.23
N PHE A 224 -18.62 20.45 -32.26
CA PHE A 224 -20.04 20.21 -32.10
C PHE A 224 -20.80 21.53 -31.79
N PHE A 225 -20.31 22.36 -30.86
CA PHE A 225 -20.93 23.66 -30.55
C PHE A 225 -20.94 24.61 -31.75
N THR A 226 -19.83 24.66 -32.53
CA THR A 226 -19.79 25.47 -33.76
C THR A 226 -20.89 25.06 -34.75
N ARG A 227 -21.00 23.76 -35.04
CA ARG A 227 -22.02 23.22 -35.96
C ARG A 227 -23.44 23.47 -35.46
N THR A 228 -23.68 23.31 -34.16
CA THR A 228 -24.98 23.58 -33.54
C THR A 228 -25.33 25.06 -33.61
N GLY A 229 -24.37 25.95 -33.38
CA GLY A 229 -24.54 27.37 -33.51
C GLY A 229 -24.95 27.82 -34.94
N GLU A 230 -24.24 27.30 -35.93
CA GLU A 230 -24.57 27.56 -37.34
C GLU A 230 -25.98 27.05 -37.71
N GLN A 231 -26.38 25.89 -37.15
CA GLN A 231 -27.72 25.33 -37.39
C GLN A 231 -28.80 26.20 -36.76
N LEU A 232 -28.63 26.60 -35.50
CA LEU A 232 -29.56 27.50 -34.80
C LEU A 232 -29.70 28.86 -35.52
N GLU A 233 -28.62 29.37 -36.05
CA GLU A 233 -28.65 30.65 -36.77
C GLU A 233 -29.37 30.53 -38.12
N ARG A 234 -29.18 29.40 -38.84
CA ARG A 234 -29.95 29.09 -40.06
C ARG A 234 -31.45 28.96 -39.75
N GLU A 235 -31.79 28.27 -38.68
CA GLU A 235 -33.18 28.10 -38.25
C GLU A 235 -33.85 29.45 -37.89
N ARG A 236 -33.15 30.31 -37.13
CA ARG A 236 -33.60 31.64 -36.80
C ARG A 236 -33.84 32.50 -38.03
N ARG A 237 -32.91 32.48 -39.00
CA ARG A 237 -33.06 33.19 -40.27
C ARG A 237 -34.28 32.65 -41.04
N PHE A 238 -34.42 31.35 -41.18
CA PHE A 238 -35.54 30.73 -41.83
C PHE A 238 -36.86 31.13 -41.21
N VAL A 239 -37.01 31.11 -39.89
CA VAL A 239 -38.22 31.52 -39.19
C VAL A 239 -38.49 33.01 -39.41
N SER A 240 -37.46 33.84 -39.36
CA SER A 240 -37.58 35.29 -39.62
C SER A 240 -38.07 35.57 -41.04
N ASP A 241 -37.43 34.95 -42.03
CA ASP A 241 -37.76 35.11 -43.44
C ASP A 241 -39.19 34.60 -43.73
N ALA A 242 -39.54 33.43 -43.21
CA ALA A 242 -40.89 32.89 -43.33
C ALA A 242 -41.95 33.80 -42.69
N ALA A 243 -41.65 34.39 -41.52
CA ALA A 243 -42.55 35.35 -40.86
C ALA A 243 -42.74 36.63 -41.70
N HIS A 244 -41.66 37.12 -42.34
CA HIS A 244 -41.75 38.26 -43.25
C HIS A 244 -42.57 37.94 -44.51
N GLU A 245 -42.32 36.82 -45.16
CA GLU A 245 -43.04 36.40 -46.35
C GLU A 245 -44.52 36.07 -46.09
N LEU A 246 -44.85 35.61 -44.91
CA LEU A 246 -46.24 35.36 -44.52
C LEU A 246 -47.00 36.62 -44.12
N ARG A 247 -46.33 37.66 -43.67
CA ARG A 247 -46.98 38.91 -43.23
C ARG A 247 -47.68 39.61 -44.38
N SER A 248 -47.07 39.61 -45.59
CA SER A 248 -47.64 40.25 -46.76
C SER A 248 -48.94 39.61 -47.24
N PRO A 249 -49.05 38.31 -47.46
CA PRO A 249 -50.29 37.65 -47.87
C PRO A 249 -51.40 37.75 -46.79
N LEU A 250 -50.98 37.62 -45.48
CA LEU A 250 -51.92 37.78 -44.35
C LEU A 250 -52.52 39.23 -44.30
N ALA A 251 -51.70 40.25 -44.56
CA ALA A 251 -52.16 41.62 -44.63
C ALA A 251 -53.11 41.81 -45.79
N ALA A 252 -52.83 41.25 -46.97
CA ALA A 252 -53.73 41.30 -48.11
C ALA A 252 -55.07 40.59 -47.84
N LEU A 253 -55.05 39.39 -47.27
CA LEU A 253 -56.26 38.65 -46.85
C LEU A 253 -57.09 39.44 -45.84
N ARG A 254 -56.44 40.08 -44.86
CA ARG A 254 -57.11 40.93 -43.90
C ARG A 254 -57.84 42.12 -44.56
N ILE A 255 -57.13 42.80 -45.46
CA ILE A 255 -57.74 43.93 -46.19
C ILE A 255 -58.91 43.43 -47.02
N GLN A 256 -58.79 42.35 -47.75
CA GLN A 256 -59.87 41.78 -48.59
C GLN A 256 -61.09 41.35 -47.73
N THR A 257 -60.88 40.74 -46.58
CA THR A 257 -61.91 40.36 -45.63
C THR A 257 -62.61 41.62 -45.06
N GLU A 258 -61.86 42.67 -44.74
CA GLU A 258 -62.39 43.92 -44.23
C GLU A 258 -63.18 44.62 -45.28
N VAL A 259 -62.74 44.64 -46.55
CA VAL A 259 -63.50 45.18 -47.68
C VAL A 259 -64.81 44.40 -47.90
N ALA A 260 -64.76 43.06 -47.87
CA ALA A 260 -65.96 42.21 -48.00
C ALA A 260 -66.96 42.43 -46.86
N GLN A 261 -66.52 42.73 -45.63
CA GLN A 261 -67.39 43.07 -44.50
C GLN A 261 -68.02 44.46 -44.63
N LEU A 262 -67.29 45.42 -45.13
CA LEU A 262 -67.76 46.77 -45.31
C LEU A 262 -68.70 46.95 -46.53
N ALA A 263 -68.65 46.02 -47.51
CA ALA A 263 -69.55 46.08 -48.72
C ALA A 263 -71.03 45.93 -48.39
N GLY A 264 -71.42 45.51 -47.19
CA GLY A 264 -72.80 45.41 -46.73
C GLY A 264 -73.68 44.62 -47.75
N ASP A 265 -74.71 45.30 -48.29
CA ASP A 265 -75.65 44.72 -49.28
C ASP A 265 -75.19 44.81 -50.75
N ASP A 266 -74.02 45.45 -51.02
CA ASP A 266 -73.46 45.48 -52.35
C ASP A 266 -72.82 44.09 -52.72
N ALA A 267 -73.63 43.29 -53.37
CA ALA A 267 -73.24 41.92 -53.77
C ALA A 267 -72.03 41.86 -54.69
N GLN A 268 -71.90 42.88 -55.58
CA GLN A 268 -70.85 42.90 -56.59
C GLN A 268 -69.45 43.23 -55.96
N THR A 269 -69.39 44.17 -55.04
CA THR A 269 -68.16 44.53 -54.29
C THR A 269 -67.73 43.38 -53.36
N ARG A 270 -68.72 42.71 -52.71
CA ARG A 270 -68.45 41.56 -51.84
C ARG A 270 -67.91 40.36 -52.62
N GLU A 271 -68.54 40.04 -53.81
CA GLU A 271 -68.09 38.92 -54.63
C GLU A 271 -66.67 39.14 -55.21
N THR A 272 -66.37 40.39 -55.62
CA THR A 272 -65.05 40.80 -56.09
C THR A 272 -63.99 40.62 -54.98
N ALA A 273 -64.32 41.07 -53.77
CA ALA A 273 -63.39 40.94 -52.64
C ALA A 273 -63.17 39.48 -52.23
N LEU A 274 -64.14 38.62 -52.30
CA LEU A 274 -64.05 37.18 -52.03
C LEU A 274 -63.37 36.40 -53.15
N SER A 275 -63.47 36.86 -54.42
CA SER A 275 -62.78 36.16 -55.53
C SER A 275 -61.28 36.38 -55.56
N HIS A 276 -60.77 37.37 -54.79
CA HIS A 276 -59.34 37.66 -54.59
C HIS A 276 -58.79 37.03 -53.31
N LEU A 277 -59.58 36.32 -52.49
CA LEU A 277 -59.14 35.47 -51.36
C LEU A 277 -58.63 34.12 -51.79
#